data_4b4211295e6ffead504fb356241e122d
#
_entry.id   4b4211295e6ffead504fb356241e122d
#
_cell.length_a   1.000
_cell.length_b   1.000
_cell.length_c   1.000
_cell.angle_alpha   90.00
_cell.angle_beta   90.00
_cell.angle_gamma   90.00
#
_symmetry.space_group_name_H-M   'P 1'
#
loop_
_entity.id
_entity.type
_entity.pdbx_description
1 polymer ?
#
loop_
_entity_poly.entity_id
_entity_poly.type
_entity_poly.pdbx_seq_one_letter_code
_entity_poly.pdbx_strand_id
1 'polypeptide(L)'
;MQLYNSATHTKQEFVPNHPDIVKMYTCGPTVYHFAHIGNLRSYIMEDVLEKYLRYVGYNVKRVMNITDVGHLTSDADTGEDKMLKGAKREHKTVLEIAQYYTDAFFDDCRKLNIKRPDVVEPATACIDQYIKIIEKLQDTGYAYVSGGNVYFDTSKLSKYYIFNEHKEEDLAVGVREGVEEDTNKHNKNDFVLWFTKSKFEDQALKWDSPWGVGYPGWHIECTGISLKHLGEDLDIHCGGVDNAFPHHTNEIAQSESYLGHKWCNYWFHVLHLNTADGKMSKSKGEFLTVSLLEQKGYDPLVYRMFCLQSHYRKALVFSYDNLDNTKAAYDKLITRIAGLNGDAATPVDETAVAELKKKFTNALDNDLATAQALTVLYDVLKYPTNDTTKLVCLADFDTVLGLNLVEKAAEKRRADADAKAAASSSGGFTIQGEGDPDVDAMVLRRAEAKKAKNFAEADRIREELKAQGIEITDVSGGAVWKRA
;
A
#
# COMPACT_ATOMS: atom_id res chain seq x y z
N MET A 1 -13.86 15.47 -12.34
CA MET A 1 -13.61 14.08 -11.91
C MET A 1 -14.87 13.48 -11.33
N GLN A 2 -15.24 12.26 -11.74
CA GLN A 2 -16.30 11.47 -11.09
C GLN A 2 -15.64 10.51 -10.09
N LEU A 3 -16.16 10.45 -8.88
CA LEU A 3 -15.68 9.54 -7.84
C LEU A 3 -16.87 8.76 -7.26
N TYR A 4 -16.72 7.44 -7.12
CA TYR A 4 -17.73 6.63 -6.47
C TYR A 4 -17.73 6.87 -4.96
N ASN A 5 -18.90 7.18 -4.43
CA ASN A 5 -19.09 7.41 -3.01
C ASN A 5 -19.83 6.22 -2.39
N SER A 6 -19.17 5.50 -1.50
CA SER A 6 -19.75 4.31 -0.85
C SER A 6 -20.95 4.63 0.04
N ALA A 7 -21.05 5.85 0.55
CA ALA A 7 -22.19 6.24 1.37
C ALA A 7 -23.50 6.45 0.58
N THR A 8 -23.37 6.75 -0.71
CA THR A 8 -24.54 6.98 -1.60
C THR A 8 -24.69 5.89 -2.67
N HIS A 9 -23.71 4.98 -2.77
CA HIS A 9 -23.62 3.92 -3.79
C HIS A 9 -23.68 4.44 -5.23
N THR A 10 -23.25 5.68 -5.47
CA THR A 10 -23.27 6.34 -6.78
C THR A 10 -21.93 7.00 -7.11
N LYS A 11 -21.64 7.15 -8.40
CA LYS A 11 -20.60 8.06 -8.85
C LYS A 11 -21.12 9.49 -8.77
N GLN A 12 -20.31 10.37 -8.22
CA GLN A 12 -20.61 11.78 -8.02
C GLN A 12 -19.49 12.63 -8.56
N GLU A 13 -19.81 13.82 -9.03
CA GLU A 13 -18.78 14.81 -9.33
C GLU A 13 -18.05 15.19 -8.05
N PHE A 14 -16.72 15.13 -8.08
CA PHE A 14 -15.92 15.53 -6.95
C PHE A 14 -15.86 17.05 -6.85
N VAL A 15 -16.39 17.57 -5.76
CA VAL A 15 -16.36 19.00 -5.41
C VAL A 15 -15.85 19.11 -3.97
N PRO A 16 -14.68 19.72 -3.74
CA PRO A 16 -14.15 19.88 -2.39
C PRO A 16 -14.97 20.89 -1.58
N ASN A 17 -14.98 20.75 -0.25
CA ASN A 17 -15.62 21.69 0.67
C ASN A 17 -15.01 23.09 0.56
N HIS A 18 -13.70 23.15 0.33
CA HIS A 18 -12.94 24.40 0.21
C HIS A 18 -12.14 24.40 -1.09
N PRO A 19 -12.16 25.49 -1.88
CA PRO A 19 -11.45 25.53 -3.16
C PRO A 19 -9.92 25.44 -3.00
N ASP A 20 -9.40 25.87 -1.85
CA ASP A 20 -7.96 26.01 -1.62
C ASP A 20 -7.30 24.71 -1.12
N ILE A 21 -8.08 23.75 -0.62
CA ILE A 21 -7.55 22.53 -0.02
C ILE A 21 -8.53 21.38 -0.07
N VAL A 22 -8.06 20.21 -0.45
CA VAL A 22 -8.76 18.92 -0.30
C VAL A 22 -8.27 18.23 0.96
N LYS A 23 -9.16 17.97 1.88
CA LYS A 23 -8.90 17.30 3.16
C LYS A 23 -9.16 15.80 3.00
N MET A 24 -8.11 15.00 3.14
CA MET A 24 -8.17 13.55 2.95
C MET A 24 -7.66 12.83 4.20
N TYR A 25 -8.45 11.90 4.70
CA TYR A 25 -8.06 11.04 5.81
C TYR A 25 -7.94 9.59 5.35
N THR A 26 -6.90 8.92 5.82
CA THR A 26 -6.61 7.51 5.52
C THR A 26 -6.50 6.74 6.83
N CYS A 27 -7.31 5.71 7.04
CA CYS A 27 -7.13 4.80 8.17
C CYS A 27 -5.78 4.11 8.08
N GLY A 28 -4.93 4.32 9.09
CA GLY A 28 -3.60 3.75 9.16
C GLY A 28 -3.57 2.31 9.69
N PRO A 29 -2.39 1.68 9.72
CA PRO A 29 -2.23 0.32 10.20
C PRO A 29 -2.26 0.23 11.73
N THR A 30 -2.71 -0.93 12.24
CA THR A 30 -2.41 -1.35 13.62
C THR A 30 -1.03 -2.02 13.63
N VAL A 31 -0.08 -1.41 14.32
CA VAL A 31 1.36 -1.70 14.18
C VAL A 31 1.86 -2.76 15.18
N TYR A 32 1.31 -3.95 15.12
CA TYR A 32 1.73 -5.12 15.91
C TYR A 32 2.35 -6.24 15.08
N HIS A 33 2.35 -6.10 13.75
CA HIS A 33 2.88 -7.05 12.78
C HIS A 33 3.14 -6.34 11.44
N PHE A 34 3.93 -6.95 10.55
CA PHE A 34 4.11 -6.47 9.19
C PHE A 34 2.76 -6.33 8.47
N ALA A 35 2.64 -5.33 7.60
CA ALA A 35 1.51 -5.22 6.70
C ALA A 35 1.59 -6.35 5.65
N HIS A 36 0.48 -7.04 5.40
CA HIS A 36 0.42 -7.95 4.26
C HIS A 36 0.05 -7.18 2.98
N ILE A 37 0.40 -7.75 1.82
CA ILE A 37 0.17 -7.08 0.53
C ILE A 37 -1.29 -6.68 0.29
N GLY A 38 -2.26 -7.41 0.86
CA GLY A 38 -3.68 -7.06 0.78
C GLY A 38 -4.02 -5.72 1.45
N ASN A 39 -3.39 -5.38 2.61
CA ASN A 39 -3.52 -4.05 3.20
C ASN A 39 -2.87 -2.99 2.31
N LEU A 40 -1.68 -3.29 1.78
CA LEU A 40 -0.92 -2.34 0.96
C LEU A 40 -1.62 -2.01 -0.36
N ARG A 41 -2.51 -2.88 -0.86
CA ARG A 41 -3.38 -2.56 -2.00
C ARG A 41 -4.25 -1.33 -1.74
N SER A 42 -4.84 -1.21 -0.54
CA SER A 42 -5.66 -0.04 -0.19
C SER A 42 -4.81 1.22 -0.22
N TYR A 43 -3.64 1.20 0.42
CA TYR A 43 -2.73 2.34 0.44
C TYR A 43 -2.19 2.73 -0.95
N ILE A 44 -1.98 1.75 -1.86
CA ILE A 44 -1.62 2.04 -3.26
C ILE A 44 -2.74 2.81 -3.96
N MET A 45 -4.01 2.40 -3.81
CA MET A 45 -5.12 3.05 -4.47
C MET A 45 -5.44 4.43 -3.88
N GLU A 46 -5.28 4.61 -2.58
CA GLU A 46 -5.38 5.89 -1.89
C GLU A 46 -4.26 6.86 -2.31
N ASP A 47 -3.05 6.35 -2.50
CA ASP A 47 -1.92 7.10 -3.04
C ASP A 47 -2.17 7.57 -4.48
N VAL A 48 -2.74 6.72 -5.33
CA VAL A 48 -3.13 7.12 -6.69
C VAL A 48 -4.21 8.19 -6.66
N LEU A 49 -5.20 8.09 -5.77
CA LEU A 49 -6.21 9.13 -5.59
C LEU A 49 -5.57 10.46 -5.20
N GLU A 50 -4.69 10.48 -4.19
CA GLU A 50 -3.98 11.70 -3.78
C GLU A 50 -3.13 12.26 -4.92
N LYS A 51 -2.31 11.42 -5.57
CA LYS A 51 -1.44 11.84 -6.68
C LYS A 51 -2.24 12.40 -7.84
N TYR A 52 -3.38 11.78 -8.17
CA TYR A 52 -4.23 12.27 -9.24
C TYR A 52 -4.91 13.59 -8.90
N LEU A 53 -5.43 13.76 -7.68
CA LEU A 53 -5.98 15.04 -7.24
C LEU A 53 -4.94 16.16 -7.34
N ARG A 54 -3.69 15.90 -6.92
CA ARG A 54 -2.58 16.86 -7.07
C ARG A 54 -2.24 17.11 -8.55
N TYR A 55 -2.26 16.07 -9.37
CA TYR A 55 -1.99 16.16 -10.81
C TYR A 55 -2.96 17.09 -11.56
N VAL A 56 -4.24 17.06 -11.18
CA VAL A 56 -5.26 17.95 -11.75
C VAL A 56 -5.36 19.29 -11.02
N GLY A 57 -4.43 19.61 -10.13
CA GLY A 57 -4.24 20.94 -9.56
C GLY A 57 -4.81 21.17 -8.16
N TYR A 58 -5.37 20.16 -7.50
CA TYR A 58 -5.81 20.31 -6.12
C TYR A 58 -4.62 20.31 -5.14
N ASN A 59 -4.69 21.19 -4.14
CA ASN A 59 -3.83 21.14 -2.97
C ASN A 59 -4.44 20.14 -1.97
N VAL A 60 -3.79 19.00 -1.75
CA VAL A 60 -4.31 17.94 -0.87
C VAL A 60 -3.56 17.93 0.46
N LYS A 61 -4.26 17.89 1.58
CA LYS A 61 -3.72 17.59 2.90
C LYS A 61 -4.19 16.20 3.32
N ARG A 62 -3.28 15.22 3.30
CA ARG A 62 -3.55 13.85 3.72
C ARG A 62 -3.07 13.60 5.14
N VAL A 63 -3.95 13.07 5.99
CA VAL A 63 -3.68 12.69 7.37
C VAL A 63 -3.91 11.19 7.53
N MET A 64 -3.05 10.54 8.32
CA MET A 64 -3.13 9.12 8.65
C MET A 64 -2.85 8.92 10.14
N ASN A 65 -3.62 8.07 10.79
CA ASN A 65 -3.28 7.59 12.14
C ASN A 65 -2.27 6.44 12.07
N ILE A 66 -1.59 6.22 13.18
CA ILE A 66 -0.95 4.94 13.50
C ILE A 66 -1.60 4.41 14.77
N THR A 67 -2.25 3.25 14.68
CA THR A 67 -2.87 2.60 15.84
C THR A 67 -1.79 1.87 16.64
N ASP A 68 -1.23 2.55 17.60
CA ASP A 68 -0.19 2.10 18.54
C ASP A 68 -0.75 1.79 19.94
N VAL A 69 -2.06 1.90 20.12
CA VAL A 69 -2.82 1.42 21.28
C VAL A 69 -3.21 -0.04 21.06
N GLY A 70 -3.19 -0.85 22.13
CA GLY A 70 -3.67 -2.21 22.05
C GLY A 70 -5.19 -2.26 21.88
N HIS A 71 -5.64 -2.93 20.81
CA HIS A 71 -7.03 -3.24 20.59
C HIS A 71 -7.27 -4.74 20.62
N LEU A 72 -8.48 -5.12 21.00
CA LEU A 72 -8.88 -6.51 21.09
C LEU A 72 -8.89 -7.16 19.68
N THR A 73 -8.71 -8.48 19.64
CA THR A 73 -8.54 -9.21 18.37
C THR A 73 -9.79 -9.24 17.50
N SER A 74 -10.96 -8.91 18.05
CA SER A 74 -12.21 -8.82 17.29
C SER A 74 -12.67 -7.35 17.16
N ASP A 75 -13.25 -7.03 16.00
CA ASP A 75 -13.89 -5.73 15.74
C ASP A 75 -15.15 -5.51 16.61
N ALA A 76 -15.55 -6.52 17.40
CA ALA A 76 -16.69 -6.52 18.30
C ALA A 76 -16.27 -6.34 19.78
N ASP A 77 -15.17 -5.66 20.05
CA ASP A 77 -14.67 -5.36 21.39
C ASP A 77 -14.36 -6.60 22.27
N THR A 78 -13.97 -7.72 21.64
CA THR A 78 -13.62 -8.97 22.34
C THR A 78 -12.28 -9.54 21.86
N GLY A 79 -11.60 -10.35 22.69
CA GLY A 79 -10.34 -11.04 22.33
C GLY A 79 -9.10 -10.47 23.04
N GLU A 80 -7.91 -11.01 22.72
CA GLU A 80 -6.64 -10.54 23.30
C GLU A 80 -6.17 -9.21 22.70
N ASP A 81 -5.41 -8.44 23.48
CA ASP A 81 -4.70 -7.25 23.00
C ASP A 81 -3.66 -7.62 21.93
N LYS A 82 -3.82 -7.08 20.73
CA LYS A 82 -2.96 -7.32 19.57
C LYS A 82 -1.53 -6.82 19.81
N MET A 83 -1.37 -5.66 20.46
CA MET A 83 -0.06 -5.08 20.72
C MET A 83 0.70 -5.87 21.78
N LEU A 84 0.03 -6.29 22.87
CA LEU A 84 0.62 -7.11 23.92
C LEU A 84 1.05 -8.48 23.37
N LYS A 85 0.25 -9.08 22.49
CA LYS A 85 0.61 -10.34 21.81
C LYS A 85 1.87 -10.18 20.95
N GLY A 86 1.99 -9.06 20.22
CA GLY A 86 3.19 -8.69 19.48
C GLY A 86 4.41 -8.54 20.38
N ALA A 87 4.26 -7.78 21.47
CA ALA A 87 5.32 -7.51 22.45
C ALA A 87 5.85 -8.80 23.11
N LYS A 88 4.96 -9.67 23.57
CA LYS A 88 5.33 -10.98 24.13
C LYS A 88 6.08 -11.86 23.12
N ARG A 89 5.64 -11.89 21.85
CA ARG A 89 6.28 -12.67 20.77
C ARG A 89 7.71 -12.20 20.50
N GLU A 90 7.94 -10.90 20.52
CA GLU A 90 9.22 -10.26 20.13
C GLU A 90 10.12 -9.95 21.32
N HIS A 91 9.67 -10.20 22.57
CA HIS A 91 10.36 -9.83 23.80
C HIS A 91 10.71 -8.33 23.89
N LYS A 92 9.78 -7.47 23.45
CA LYS A 92 9.90 -6.01 23.42
C LYS A 92 8.75 -5.35 24.18
N THR A 93 8.89 -4.07 24.50
CA THR A 93 7.77 -3.26 25.00
C THR A 93 6.74 -2.99 23.88
N VAL A 94 5.52 -2.64 24.26
CA VAL A 94 4.46 -2.28 23.29
C VAL A 94 4.87 -1.11 22.40
N LEU A 95 5.51 -0.09 22.97
CA LEU A 95 5.96 1.10 22.21
C LEU A 95 7.12 0.77 21.25
N GLU A 96 8.07 -0.08 21.67
CA GLU A 96 9.14 -0.54 20.78
C GLU A 96 8.59 -1.35 19.60
N ILE A 97 7.58 -2.19 19.83
CA ILE A 97 6.87 -2.93 18.78
C ILE A 97 6.15 -1.96 17.84
N ALA A 98 5.42 -0.99 18.37
CA ALA A 98 4.71 0.01 17.60
C ALA A 98 5.68 0.78 16.67
N GLN A 99 6.80 1.25 17.21
CA GLN A 99 7.80 1.96 16.43
C GLN A 99 8.42 1.06 15.34
N TYR A 100 8.82 -0.16 15.68
CA TYR A 100 9.44 -1.09 14.75
C TYR A 100 8.52 -1.40 13.54
N TYR A 101 7.23 -1.70 13.78
CA TYR A 101 6.31 -2.00 12.68
C TYR A 101 5.80 -0.76 11.96
N THR A 102 5.82 0.41 12.60
CA THR A 102 5.59 1.69 11.91
C THR A 102 6.70 1.97 10.89
N ASP A 103 7.96 1.79 11.29
CA ASP A 103 9.09 1.98 10.39
C ASP A 103 9.07 0.97 9.25
N ALA A 104 8.78 -0.31 9.54
CA ALA A 104 8.63 -1.34 8.52
C ALA A 104 7.48 -1.04 7.53
N PHE A 105 6.35 -0.55 8.02
CA PHE A 105 5.22 -0.14 7.17
C PHE A 105 5.61 0.99 6.22
N PHE A 106 6.30 2.03 6.70
CA PHE A 106 6.72 3.13 5.84
C PHE A 106 7.87 2.76 4.91
N ASP A 107 8.72 1.78 5.26
CA ASP A 107 9.70 1.22 4.33
C ASP A 107 9.01 0.48 3.18
N ASP A 108 8.01 -0.35 3.48
CA ASP A 108 7.18 -1.01 2.45
C ASP A 108 6.45 0.02 1.57
N CYS A 109 5.89 1.09 2.16
CA CYS A 109 5.28 2.19 1.42
C CYS A 109 6.28 2.86 0.46
N ARG A 110 7.50 3.14 0.92
CA ARG A 110 8.57 3.72 0.11
C ARG A 110 8.93 2.81 -1.08
N LYS A 111 9.10 1.51 -0.85
CA LYS A 111 9.39 0.52 -1.88
C LYS A 111 8.28 0.42 -2.93
N LEU A 112 7.02 0.60 -2.51
CA LEU A 112 5.85 0.63 -3.37
C LEU A 112 5.57 2.02 -3.98
N ASN A 113 6.46 3.00 -3.77
CA ASN A 113 6.29 4.38 -4.24
C ASN A 113 4.98 5.03 -3.75
N ILE A 114 4.57 4.70 -2.52
CA ILE A 114 3.44 5.33 -1.84
C ILE A 114 3.96 6.58 -1.11
N LYS A 115 3.37 7.73 -1.41
CA LYS A 115 3.72 8.99 -0.76
C LYS A 115 3.37 8.93 0.73
N ARG A 116 4.30 9.33 1.60
CA ARG A 116 4.00 9.49 3.03
C ARG A 116 2.93 10.58 3.21
N PRO A 117 1.90 10.37 4.03
CA PRO A 117 0.91 11.40 4.33
C PRO A 117 1.56 12.68 4.90
N ASP A 118 0.91 13.83 4.71
CA ASP A 118 1.42 15.11 5.17
C ASP A 118 1.47 15.17 6.72
N VAL A 119 0.54 14.45 7.38
CA VAL A 119 0.54 14.21 8.83
C VAL A 119 0.36 12.73 9.11
N VAL A 120 1.21 12.20 9.98
CA VAL A 120 1.09 10.84 10.53
C VAL A 120 1.06 10.98 12.05
N GLU A 121 -0.04 10.59 12.68
CA GLU A 121 -0.28 10.79 14.10
C GLU A 121 -0.47 9.46 14.84
N PRO A 122 0.35 9.12 15.84
CA PRO A 122 0.09 8.00 16.72
C PRO A 122 -1.17 8.19 17.55
N ALA A 123 -1.98 7.15 17.71
CA ALA A 123 -3.21 7.22 18.50
C ALA A 123 -2.95 7.63 19.94
N THR A 124 -1.83 7.16 20.53
CA THR A 124 -1.41 7.53 21.90
C THR A 124 -1.15 9.03 22.10
N ALA A 125 -0.92 9.79 21.03
CA ALA A 125 -0.66 11.23 21.09
C ALA A 125 -1.94 12.10 21.13
N CYS A 126 -3.14 11.49 21.11
CA CYS A 126 -4.41 12.19 21.01
C CYS A 126 -5.42 11.88 22.14
N ILE A 127 -4.97 11.32 23.23
CA ILE A 127 -5.82 10.89 24.38
C ILE A 127 -6.73 12.02 24.88
N ASP A 128 -6.19 13.21 25.10
CA ASP A 128 -6.97 14.37 25.57
C ASP A 128 -8.07 14.77 24.57
N GLN A 129 -7.81 14.60 23.27
CA GLN A 129 -8.78 14.89 22.23
C GLN A 129 -9.94 13.89 22.27
N TYR A 130 -9.64 12.61 22.50
CA TYR A 130 -10.68 11.59 22.62
C TYR A 130 -11.55 11.82 23.83
N ILE A 131 -10.96 12.13 24.98
CA ILE A 131 -11.70 12.45 26.20
C ILE A 131 -12.66 13.61 25.97
N LYS A 132 -12.22 14.72 25.35
CA LYS A 132 -13.08 15.87 25.03
C LYS A 132 -14.27 15.49 24.14
N ILE A 133 -14.03 14.65 23.12
CA ILE A 133 -15.11 14.22 22.25
C ILE A 133 -16.11 13.37 23.00
N ILE A 134 -15.64 12.42 23.82
CA ILE A 134 -16.49 11.53 24.61
C ILE A 134 -17.31 12.31 25.66
N GLU A 135 -16.71 13.29 26.36
CA GLU A 135 -17.43 14.16 27.29
C GLU A 135 -18.58 14.90 26.59
N LYS A 136 -18.31 15.51 25.41
CA LYS A 136 -19.35 16.19 24.65
C LYS A 136 -20.46 15.22 24.19
N LEU A 137 -20.10 14.02 23.73
CA LEU A 137 -21.09 13.00 23.35
C LEU A 137 -21.96 12.58 24.54
N GLN A 138 -21.37 12.52 25.74
CA GLN A 138 -22.09 12.22 26.98
C GLN A 138 -23.02 13.37 27.38
N ASP A 139 -22.54 14.62 27.35
CA ASP A 139 -23.31 15.82 27.65
C ASP A 139 -24.51 15.99 26.68
N THR A 140 -24.36 15.58 25.44
CA THR A 140 -25.41 15.64 24.43
C THR A 140 -26.31 14.40 24.39
N GLY A 141 -26.05 13.42 25.26
CA GLY A 141 -26.87 12.22 25.43
C GLY A 141 -26.64 11.11 24.40
N TYR A 142 -25.55 11.18 23.63
CA TYR A 142 -25.13 10.12 22.70
C TYR A 142 -24.23 9.07 23.36
N ALA A 143 -23.72 9.31 24.54
CA ALA A 143 -22.90 8.36 25.26
C ALA A 143 -23.40 8.13 26.69
N TYR A 144 -23.17 6.92 27.23
CA TYR A 144 -23.56 6.53 28.57
C TYR A 144 -22.48 5.67 29.23
N VAL A 145 -22.48 5.63 30.55
CA VAL A 145 -21.61 4.75 31.36
C VAL A 145 -22.38 3.52 31.82
N SER A 146 -21.85 2.36 31.56
CA SER A 146 -22.40 1.09 32.04
C SER A 146 -21.29 0.09 32.33
N GLY A 147 -21.40 -0.66 33.42
CA GLY A 147 -20.39 -1.64 33.84
C GLY A 147 -18.99 -1.07 34.08
N GLY A 148 -18.84 0.27 34.10
CA GLY A 148 -17.58 1.01 34.23
C GLY A 148 -17.02 1.54 32.90
N ASN A 149 -17.49 1.05 31.75
CA ASN A 149 -17.07 1.52 30.43
C ASN A 149 -17.99 2.62 29.91
N VAL A 150 -17.50 3.40 28.93
CA VAL A 150 -18.31 4.40 28.21
C VAL A 150 -18.68 3.86 26.86
N TYR A 151 -19.98 3.88 26.54
CA TYR A 151 -20.53 3.38 25.28
C TYR A 151 -21.18 4.50 24.49
N PHE A 152 -21.15 4.37 23.18
CA PHE A 152 -22.00 5.16 22.27
C PHE A 152 -23.38 4.51 22.16
N ASP A 153 -24.44 5.30 22.31
CA ASP A 153 -25.84 4.87 22.20
C ASP A 153 -26.33 4.98 20.75
N THR A 154 -26.28 3.89 20.02
CA THR A 154 -26.69 3.86 18.60
C THR A 154 -28.18 4.09 18.39
N SER A 155 -29.02 3.90 19.42
CA SER A 155 -30.47 4.15 19.34
C SER A 155 -30.83 5.63 19.17
N LYS A 156 -29.91 6.53 19.46
CA LYS A 156 -30.08 7.98 19.27
C LYS A 156 -29.92 8.42 17.81
N LEU A 157 -29.40 7.57 16.94
CA LEU A 157 -29.20 7.87 15.54
C LEU A 157 -30.46 7.60 14.72
N SER A 158 -30.79 8.51 13.82
CA SER A 158 -31.91 8.29 12.86
C SER A 158 -31.57 7.20 11.83
N LYS A 159 -30.28 7.00 11.53
CA LYS A 159 -29.77 5.98 10.63
C LYS A 159 -28.37 5.58 11.08
N TYR A 160 -28.14 4.29 11.34
CA TYR A 160 -26.84 3.75 11.72
C TYR A 160 -26.12 3.08 10.55
N TYR A 161 -26.78 2.18 9.82
CA TYR A 161 -26.19 1.45 8.69
C TYR A 161 -26.12 2.33 7.44
N ILE A 162 -24.99 3.03 7.25
CA ILE A 162 -24.81 3.99 6.14
C ILE A 162 -24.37 3.29 4.86
N PHE A 163 -23.42 2.33 4.96
CA PHE A 163 -22.77 1.72 3.79
C PHE A 163 -23.44 0.45 3.28
N ASN A 164 -24.41 -0.09 4.02
CA ASN A 164 -25.04 -1.36 3.70
C ASN A 164 -26.52 -1.17 3.40
N GLU A 165 -26.98 -1.73 2.27
CA GLU A 165 -28.40 -1.83 1.94
C GLU A 165 -29.09 -3.02 2.64
N HIS A 166 -28.32 -3.85 3.38
CA HIS A 166 -28.84 -5.03 4.06
C HIS A 166 -29.66 -4.66 5.30
N LYS A 167 -30.65 -5.51 5.58
CA LYS A 167 -31.51 -5.35 6.77
C LYS A 167 -30.67 -5.48 8.05
N GLU A 168 -31.06 -4.79 9.10
CA GLU A 168 -30.44 -4.84 10.45
C GLU A 168 -30.19 -6.26 10.95
N GLU A 169 -31.07 -7.20 10.58
CA GLU A 169 -31.01 -8.61 10.96
C GLU A 169 -29.80 -9.35 10.38
N ASP A 170 -29.32 -8.96 9.18
CA ASP A 170 -28.18 -9.60 8.50
C ASP A 170 -26.81 -9.06 8.95
N LEU A 171 -26.80 -7.92 9.64
CA LEU A 171 -25.60 -7.19 10.05
C LEU A 171 -25.40 -7.18 11.57
N ALA A 172 -26.24 -7.90 12.32
CA ALA A 172 -26.17 -7.94 13.77
C ALA A 172 -24.75 -8.30 14.23
N VAL A 173 -24.14 -7.39 14.98
CA VAL A 173 -22.88 -7.62 15.70
C VAL A 173 -23.12 -8.82 16.62
N GLY A 174 -22.41 -9.92 16.41
CA GLY A 174 -22.59 -11.14 17.21
C GLY A 174 -22.99 -12.39 16.43
N VAL A 175 -23.26 -12.28 15.10
CA VAL A 175 -23.49 -13.46 14.24
C VAL A 175 -22.19 -14.23 13.94
N ARG A 176 -21.02 -13.66 14.26
CA ARG A 176 -19.75 -14.39 14.20
C ARG A 176 -19.66 -15.35 15.38
N GLU A 177 -19.56 -16.65 15.11
CA GLU A 177 -19.34 -17.69 16.12
C GLU A 177 -18.20 -17.29 17.08
N GLY A 178 -18.47 -17.27 18.38
CA GLY A 178 -17.47 -17.01 19.44
C GLY A 178 -17.45 -15.58 20.01
N VAL A 179 -18.36 -14.67 19.63
CA VAL A 179 -18.50 -13.35 20.25
C VAL A 179 -19.45 -13.47 21.43
N GLU A 180 -18.95 -13.30 22.66
CA GLU A 180 -19.80 -13.20 23.85
C GLU A 180 -20.55 -11.86 23.86
N GLU A 181 -21.85 -11.91 24.18
CA GLU A 181 -22.70 -10.74 24.28
C GLU A 181 -22.29 -9.88 25.50
N ASP A 182 -21.99 -8.59 25.24
CA ASP A 182 -21.73 -7.62 26.31
C ASP A 182 -23.04 -7.14 26.91
N THR A 183 -23.39 -7.69 28.07
CA THR A 183 -24.63 -7.38 28.79
C THR A 183 -24.71 -5.95 29.34
N ASN A 184 -23.61 -5.19 29.29
CA ASN A 184 -23.59 -3.78 29.70
C ASN A 184 -24.12 -2.83 28.60
N LYS A 185 -24.20 -3.29 27.35
CA LYS A 185 -24.75 -2.51 26.24
C LYS A 185 -26.27 -2.37 26.34
N HIS A 186 -26.79 -1.18 26.08
CA HIS A 186 -28.23 -0.96 25.98
C HIS A 186 -28.78 -1.55 24.67
N ASN A 187 -28.02 -1.46 23.58
CA ASN A 187 -28.37 -2.00 22.26
C ASN A 187 -27.20 -2.84 21.71
N LYS A 188 -27.51 -3.86 20.92
CA LYS A 188 -26.49 -4.75 20.33
C LYS A 188 -25.41 -4.02 19.56
N ASN A 189 -25.79 -2.94 18.87
CA ASN A 189 -24.88 -2.16 18.01
C ASN A 189 -24.09 -1.11 18.76
N ASP A 190 -24.36 -0.88 20.06
CA ASP A 190 -23.59 0.05 20.85
C ASP A 190 -22.13 -0.39 20.92
N PHE A 191 -21.22 0.56 20.93
CA PHE A 191 -19.79 0.28 20.89
C PHE A 191 -19.05 1.10 21.94
N VAL A 192 -17.91 0.59 22.37
CA VAL A 192 -17.14 1.21 23.46
C VAL A 192 -16.39 2.43 22.94
N LEU A 193 -16.51 3.54 23.65
CA LEU A 193 -15.72 4.76 23.46
C LEU A 193 -14.51 4.81 24.37
N TRP A 194 -14.66 4.32 25.63
CA TRP A 194 -13.59 4.27 26.63
C TRP A 194 -13.73 3.02 27.50
N PHE A 195 -12.65 2.24 27.59
CA PHE A 195 -12.58 1.07 28.45
C PHE A 195 -11.95 1.43 29.78
N THR A 196 -12.65 1.22 30.91
CA THR A 196 -12.06 1.20 32.25
C THR A 196 -12.02 -0.20 32.81
N LYS A 197 -12.91 -1.08 32.34
CA LYS A 197 -12.94 -2.49 32.67
C LYS A 197 -12.95 -3.31 31.40
N SER A 198 -11.98 -4.16 31.24
CA SER A 198 -11.90 -5.14 30.18
C SER A 198 -11.84 -6.53 30.81
N LYS A 199 -12.36 -7.55 30.13
CA LYS A 199 -12.16 -8.97 30.52
C LYS A 199 -10.67 -9.35 30.52
N PHE A 200 -9.85 -8.53 29.87
CA PHE A 200 -8.39 -8.70 29.76
C PHE A 200 -7.73 -7.60 30.59
N GLU A 201 -7.32 -7.93 31.81
CA GLU A 201 -6.66 -7.02 32.75
C GLU A 201 -5.27 -6.55 32.25
N ASP A 202 -4.74 -7.19 31.21
CA ASP A 202 -3.36 -7.07 30.72
C ASP A 202 -3.14 -5.93 29.72
N GLN A 203 -4.08 -4.98 29.52
CA GLN A 203 -3.85 -3.83 28.64
C GLN A 203 -2.61 -3.05 29.09
N ALA A 204 -1.59 -2.95 28.20
CA ALA A 204 -0.29 -2.40 28.55
C ALA A 204 -0.29 -0.88 28.74
N LEU A 205 -1.15 -0.16 27.98
CA LEU A 205 -1.22 1.30 27.98
C LEU A 205 -2.57 1.75 28.52
N LYS A 206 -2.56 2.56 29.57
CA LYS A 206 -3.75 3.13 30.20
C LYS A 206 -3.50 4.58 30.58
N TRP A 207 -4.54 5.37 30.56
CA TRP A 207 -4.52 6.81 30.90
C TRP A 207 -5.61 7.16 31.88
N ASP A 208 -5.40 8.23 32.63
CA ASP A 208 -6.42 8.83 33.47
C ASP A 208 -7.53 9.45 32.62
N SER A 209 -8.77 9.31 33.05
CA SER A 209 -9.93 9.91 32.43
C SER A 209 -11.01 10.26 33.46
N PRO A 210 -12.03 11.07 33.12
CA PRO A 210 -13.16 11.35 34.02
C PRO A 210 -13.93 10.10 34.49
N TRP A 211 -13.81 9.00 33.73
CA TRP A 211 -14.49 7.72 34.01
C TRP A 211 -13.62 6.73 34.77
N GLY A 212 -12.34 7.06 34.97
CA GLY A 212 -11.33 6.23 35.62
C GLY A 212 -10.15 5.90 34.68
N VAL A 213 -9.17 5.17 35.21
CA VAL A 213 -7.99 4.73 34.44
C VAL A 213 -8.42 3.72 33.39
N GLY A 214 -8.06 4.00 32.14
CA GLY A 214 -8.51 3.18 31.01
C GLY A 214 -7.83 3.50 29.68
N TYR A 215 -8.46 3.12 28.58
CA TYR A 215 -7.95 3.33 27.23
C TYR A 215 -9.09 3.55 26.23
N PRO A 216 -8.82 4.23 25.09
CA PRO A 216 -9.85 4.52 24.09
C PRO A 216 -10.34 3.27 23.37
N GLY A 217 -11.59 3.30 22.91
CA GLY A 217 -12.09 2.39 21.90
C GLY A 217 -11.41 2.61 20.54
N TRP A 218 -11.47 1.64 19.67
CA TRP A 218 -10.75 1.71 18.39
C TRP A 218 -11.25 2.82 17.44
N HIS A 219 -12.55 3.08 17.42
CA HIS A 219 -13.15 3.99 16.44
C HIS A 219 -12.94 5.47 16.77
N ILE A 220 -12.73 5.82 18.04
CA ILE A 220 -12.54 7.21 18.46
C ILE A 220 -11.18 7.77 18.02
N GLU A 221 -10.20 6.92 17.72
CA GLU A 221 -8.88 7.33 17.27
C GLU A 221 -8.95 8.11 15.96
N CYS A 222 -9.56 7.50 14.93
CA CYS A 222 -9.69 8.13 13.60
C CYS A 222 -10.56 9.39 13.67
N THR A 223 -11.66 9.35 14.43
CA THR A 223 -12.48 10.54 14.69
C THR A 223 -11.66 11.67 15.30
N GLY A 224 -10.94 11.40 16.40
CA GLY A 224 -10.18 12.42 17.12
C GLY A 224 -9.03 13.00 16.32
N ILE A 225 -8.24 12.15 15.64
CA ILE A 225 -7.10 12.55 14.83
C ILE A 225 -7.57 13.34 13.61
N SER A 226 -8.63 12.88 12.93
CA SER A 226 -9.21 13.59 11.79
C SER A 226 -9.69 14.99 12.18
N LEU A 227 -10.48 15.11 13.24
CA LEU A 227 -10.98 16.41 13.72
C LEU A 227 -9.83 17.35 14.15
N LYS A 228 -8.79 16.81 14.79
CA LYS A 228 -7.60 17.59 15.23
C LYS A 228 -6.87 18.22 14.05
N HIS A 229 -6.65 17.50 12.97
CA HIS A 229 -5.78 17.92 11.88
C HIS A 229 -6.51 18.45 10.64
N LEU A 230 -7.74 18.01 10.39
CA LEU A 230 -8.53 18.35 9.21
C LEU A 230 -9.76 19.23 9.55
N GLY A 231 -10.14 19.29 10.84
CA GLY A 231 -11.28 20.08 11.29
C GLY A 231 -12.63 19.40 11.03
N GLU A 232 -13.68 20.20 10.96
CA GLU A 232 -15.06 19.74 11.02
C GLU A 232 -15.63 19.29 9.66
N ASP A 233 -14.98 19.65 8.56
CA ASP A 233 -15.39 19.35 7.19
C ASP A 233 -14.31 18.48 6.52
N LEU A 234 -14.61 17.22 6.32
CA LEU A 234 -13.72 16.28 5.63
C LEU A 234 -14.22 16.07 4.20
N ASP A 235 -13.31 16.16 3.20
CA ASP A 235 -13.69 15.88 1.81
C ASP A 235 -13.74 14.38 1.55
N ILE A 236 -12.65 13.65 1.83
CA ILE A 236 -12.52 12.24 1.49
C ILE A 236 -12.02 11.44 2.69
N HIS A 237 -12.72 10.37 3.04
CA HIS A 237 -12.28 9.36 3.99
C HIS A 237 -12.01 8.04 3.25
N CYS A 238 -10.81 7.48 3.44
CA CYS A 238 -10.33 6.30 2.72
C CYS A 238 -10.09 5.11 3.63
N GLY A 239 -10.30 3.89 3.09
CA GLY A 239 -9.93 2.65 3.75
C GLY A 239 -10.25 1.42 2.91
N GLY A 240 -9.98 0.25 3.46
CA GLY A 240 -10.48 -1.01 2.89
C GLY A 240 -11.99 -1.15 3.06
N VAL A 241 -12.63 -1.98 2.24
CA VAL A 241 -14.07 -2.24 2.36
C VAL A 241 -14.44 -2.85 3.72
N ASP A 242 -13.51 -3.52 4.39
CA ASP A 242 -13.71 -4.04 5.76
C ASP A 242 -13.95 -2.92 6.77
N ASN A 243 -13.40 -1.73 6.52
CA ASN A 243 -13.58 -0.59 7.41
C ASN A 243 -14.98 0.03 7.29
N ALA A 244 -15.71 -0.22 6.21
CA ALA A 244 -17.04 0.36 6.03
C ALA A 244 -17.97 0.03 7.23
N PHE A 245 -17.91 -1.22 7.69
CA PHE A 245 -18.64 -1.67 8.88
C PHE A 245 -17.77 -2.64 9.70
N PRO A 246 -17.66 -2.44 11.04
CA PRO A 246 -18.30 -1.36 11.81
C PRO A 246 -17.51 -0.03 11.87
N HIS A 247 -16.23 0.01 11.45
CA HIS A 247 -15.29 1.08 11.77
C HIS A 247 -15.74 2.47 11.29
N HIS A 248 -15.87 2.67 9.98
CA HIS A 248 -16.30 3.96 9.41
C HIS A 248 -17.75 4.32 9.78
N THR A 249 -18.62 3.32 9.93
CA THR A 249 -19.98 3.53 10.44
C THR A 249 -19.96 4.13 11.84
N ASN A 250 -19.08 3.63 12.71
CA ASN A 250 -18.92 4.14 14.08
C ASN A 250 -18.24 5.51 14.10
N GLU A 251 -17.31 5.78 13.18
CA GLU A 251 -16.71 7.10 13.03
C GLU A 251 -17.74 8.15 12.60
N ILE A 252 -18.64 7.82 11.66
CA ILE A 252 -19.76 8.70 11.28
C ILE A 252 -20.64 8.99 12.50
N ALA A 253 -21.01 7.94 13.25
CA ALA A 253 -21.82 8.06 14.45
C ALA A 253 -21.19 9.03 15.46
N GLN A 254 -19.90 8.87 15.76
CA GLN A 254 -19.16 9.73 16.68
C GLN A 254 -19.02 11.16 16.17
N SER A 255 -18.53 11.31 14.93
CA SER A 255 -18.19 12.62 14.36
C SER A 255 -19.43 13.49 14.14
N GLU A 256 -20.48 12.94 13.51
CA GLU A 256 -21.69 13.71 13.20
C GLU A 256 -22.51 14.02 14.46
N SER A 257 -22.53 13.13 15.46
CA SER A 257 -23.16 13.43 16.76
C SER A 257 -22.38 14.46 17.56
N TYR A 258 -21.04 14.45 17.47
CA TYR A 258 -20.19 15.46 18.08
C TYR A 258 -20.35 16.84 17.44
N LEU A 259 -20.41 16.89 16.10
CA LEU A 259 -20.46 18.13 15.32
C LEU A 259 -21.88 18.70 15.20
N GLY A 260 -22.90 17.83 15.12
CA GLY A 260 -24.29 18.21 14.84
C GLY A 260 -24.58 18.43 13.34
N HIS A 261 -23.65 18.07 12.47
CA HIS A 261 -23.82 18.15 11.00
C HIS A 261 -23.03 17.02 10.31
N LYS A 262 -23.25 16.85 9.01
CA LYS A 262 -22.54 15.89 8.18
C LYS A 262 -21.05 16.19 8.21
N TRP A 263 -20.22 15.17 8.47
CA TRP A 263 -18.78 15.29 8.64
C TRP A 263 -17.98 15.10 7.35
N CYS A 264 -18.21 13.99 6.63
CA CYS A 264 -17.43 13.60 5.47
C CYS A 264 -18.29 13.52 4.19
N ASN A 265 -17.78 14.07 3.07
CA ASN A 265 -18.50 14.10 1.82
C ASN A 265 -18.36 12.82 1.01
N TYR A 266 -17.13 12.28 0.86
CA TYR A 266 -16.84 11.13 0.00
C TYR A 266 -16.19 10.01 0.79
N TRP A 267 -16.72 8.80 0.65
CA TRP A 267 -16.20 7.59 1.28
C TRP A 267 -15.61 6.69 0.20
N PHE A 268 -14.29 6.50 0.27
CA PHE A 268 -13.51 5.75 -0.71
C PHE A 268 -13.09 4.41 -0.12
N HIS A 269 -13.69 3.32 -0.62
CA HIS A 269 -13.41 1.96 -0.14
C HIS A 269 -12.77 1.10 -1.22
N VAL A 270 -11.65 0.48 -0.90
CA VAL A 270 -10.92 -0.44 -1.77
C VAL A 270 -11.32 -1.87 -1.46
N LEU A 271 -11.76 -2.63 -2.47
CA LEU A 271 -12.13 -4.04 -2.31
C LEU A 271 -10.91 -4.93 -2.07
N HIS A 272 -11.18 -6.11 -1.51
CA HIS A 272 -10.16 -7.06 -1.05
C HIS A 272 -9.20 -7.52 -2.13
N LEU A 273 -7.98 -7.84 -1.68
CA LEU A 273 -7.09 -8.78 -2.35
C LEU A 273 -7.40 -10.17 -1.81
N ASN A 274 -7.84 -11.06 -2.69
CA ASN A 274 -8.13 -12.46 -2.40
C ASN A 274 -6.98 -13.35 -2.86
N THR A 275 -6.87 -14.56 -2.30
CA THR A 275 -6.13 -15.67 -2.89
C THR A 275 -7.10 -16.63 -3.55
N ALA A 276 -6.61 -17.65 -4.26
CA ALA A 276 -7.46 -18.68 -4.88
C ALA A 276 -8.38 -19.37 -3.86
N ASP A 277 -7.94 -19.46 -2.59
CA ASP A 277 -8.69 -20.06 -1.48
C ASP A 277 -9.60 -19.06 -0.74
N GLY A 278 -9.80 -17.85 -1.25
CA GLY A 278 -10.65 -16.81 -0.66
C GLY A 278 -9.87 -15.62 -0.10
N LYS A 279 -10.43 -14.94 0.93
CA LYS A 279 -9.80 -13.77 1.57
C LYS A 279 -8.45 -14.15 2.19
N MET A 280 -7.42 -13.37 1.89
CA MET A 280 -6.10 -13.52 2.51
C MET A 280 -6.21 -13.33 4.03
N SER A 281 -5.78 -14.33 4.80
CA SER A 281 -5.77 -14.26 6.26
C SER A 281 -4.45 -14.78 6.82
N LYS A 282 -4.06 -14.23 7.98
CA LYS A 282 -2.82 -14.62 8.70
C LYS A 282 -2.76 -16.12 9.11
N SER A 283 -3.90 -16.80 9.11
CA SER A 283 -4.01 -18.19 9.56
C SER A 283 -4.04 -19.23 8.44
N LYS A 284 -4.11 -18.79 7.18
CA LYS A 284 -4.22 -19.68 6.00
C LYS A 284 -3.12 -19.38 5.00
N GLY A 285 -2.04 -20.17 5.02
CA GLY A 285 -0.99 -20.12 4.02
C GLY A 285 0.18 -19.17 4.33
N GLU A 286 0.97 -18.82 3.32
CA GLU A 286 2.15 -17.97 3.39
C GLU A 286 1.73 -16.52 3.70
N PHE A 287 2.39 -15.88 4.70
CA PHE A 287 2.10 -14.49 5.04
C PHE A 287 2.80 -13.55 4.04
N LEU A 288 2.06 -13.12 3.03
CA LEU A 288 2.56 -12.37 1.89
C LEU A 288 2.88 -10.91 2.29
N THR A 289 4.16 -10.57 2.34
CA THR A 289 4.70 -9.23 2.58
C THR A 289 5.49 -8.73 1.37
N VAL A 290 5.81 -7.43 1.34
CA VAL A 290 6.71 -6.87 0.30
C VAL A 290 8.08 -7.55 0.36
N SER A 291 8.65 -7.71 1.55
CA SER A 291 9.95 -8.37 1.73
C SER A 291 9.97 -9.81 1.23
N LEU A 292 8.86 -10.55 1.36
CA LEU A 292 8.75 -11.90 0.79
C LEU A 292 8.72 -11.86 -0.74
N LEU A 293 8.04 -10.89 -1.35
CA LEU A 293 8.04 -10.73 -2.81
C LEU A 293 9.46 -10.39 -3.31
N GLU A 294 10.19 -9.52 -2.59
CA GLU A 294 11.59 -9.20 -2.90
C GLU A 294 12.50 -10.46 -2.83
N GLN A 295 12.35 -11.27 -1.77
CA GLN A 295 13.08 -12.53 -1.63
C GLN A 295 12.80 -13.52 -2.76
N LYS A 296 11.61 -13.48 -3.34
CA LYS A 296 11.22 -14.27 -4.51
C LYS A 296 11.64 -13.62 -5.86
N GLY A 297 12.35 -12.50 -5.83
CA GLY A 297 12.88 -11.83 -7.02
C GLY A 297 11.91 -10.89 -7.73
N TYR A 298 10.86 -10.44 -7.05
CA TYR A 298 9.96 -9.43 -7.58
C TYR A 298 10.37 -8.02 -7.13
N ASP A 299 10.48 -7.09 -8.08
CA ASP A 299 10.53 -5.66 -7.76
C ASP A 299 9.16 -5.26 -7.14
N PRO A 300 9.13 -4.53 -6.02
CA PRO A 300 7.89 -4.06 -5.39
C PRO A 300 6.97 -3.31 -6.34
N LEU A 301 7.50 -2.60 -7.35
CA LEU A 301 6.72 -1.88 -8.35
C LEU A 301 5.94 -2.81 -9.29
N VAL A 302 6.37 -4.06 -9.44
CA VAL A 302 5.57 -5.09 -10.14
C VAL A 302 4.27 -5.35 -9.37
N TYR A 303 4.34 -5.44 -8.03
CA TYR A 303 3.13 -5.57 -7.22
C TYR A 303 2.25 -4.31 -7.29
N ARG A 304 2.85 -3.12 -7.29
CA ARG A 304 2.11 -1.88 -7.52
C ARG A 304 1.39 -1.92 -8.87
N MET A 305 2.08 -2.27 -9.97
CA MET A 305 1.46 -2.41 -11.29
C MET A 305 0.34 -3.46 -11.30
N PHE A 306 0.52 -4.59 -10.61
CA PHE A 306 -0.51 -5.62 -10.44
C PHE A 306 -1.79 -5.06 -9.82
N CYS A 307 -1.67 -4.24 -8.78
CA CYS A 307 -2.83 -3.56 -8.19
C CYS A 307 -3.51 -2.60 -9.16
N LEU A 308 -2.74 -1.83 -9.95
CA LEU A 308 -3.25 -0.85 -10.91
C LEU A 308 -3.97 -1.47 -12.11
N GLN A 309 -3.71 -2.74 -12.43
CA GLN A 309 -4.38 -3.47 -13.51
C GLN A 309 -5.85 -3.78 -13.22
N SER A 310 -6.29 -3.62 -11.98
CA SER A 310 -7.67 -3.83 -11.57
C SER A 310 -8.26 -2.57 -10.95
N HIS A 311 -9.53 -2.32 -11.23
CA HIS A 311 -10.24 -1.20 -10.58
C HIS A 311 -10.31 -1.42 -9.07
N TYR A 312 -10.16 -0.37 -8.25
CA TYR A 312 -10.16 -0.46 -6.78
C TYR A 312 -11.46 -1.05 -6.21
N ARG A 313 -12.61 -0.85 -6.90
CA ARG A 313 -13.92 -1.42 -6.55
C ARG A 313 -14.16 -2.84 -7.09
N LYS A 314 -13.13 -3.53 -7.56
CA LYS A 314 -13.20 -4.95 -7.92
C LYS A 314 -12.27 -5.76 -7.02
N ALA A 315 -12.75 -6.91 -6.58
CA ALA A 315 -11.88 -7.86 -5.91
C ALA A 315 -10.74 -8.27 -6.86
N LEU A 316 -9.52 -8.34 -6.31
CA LEU A 316 -8.33 -8.74 -7.05
C LEU A 316 -7.86 -10.09 -6.51
N VAL A 317 -7.58 -11.04 -7.39
CA VAL A 317 -7.09 -12.36 -6.99
C VAL A 317 -5.58 -12.42 -7.20
N PHE A 318 -4.86 -12.59 -6.11
CA PHE A 318 -3.43 -12.79 -6.11
C PHE A 318 -3.09 -14.26 -6.39
N SER A 319 -2.17 -14.47 -7.31
CA SER A 319 -1.38 -15.70 -7.46
C SER A 319 0.01 -15.32 -7.97
N TYR A 320 0.99 -16.18 -7.76
CA TYR A 320 2.32 -15.96 -8.33
C TYR A 320 2.28 -15.94 -9.86
N ASP A 321 1.47 -16.79 -10.50
CA ASP A 321 1.27 -16.79 -11.96
C ASP A 321 0.77 -15.42 -12.47
N ASN A 322 -0.19 -14.80 -11.76
CA ASN A 322 -0.68 -13.48 -12.12
C ASN A 322 0.38 -12.39 -11.91
N LEU A 323 1.20 -12.53 -10.86
CA LEU A 323 2.30 -11.61 -10.60
C LEU A 323 3.43 -11.78 -11.63
N ASP A 324 3.75 -13.01 -12.06
CA ASP A 324 4.71 -13.31 -13.15
C ASP A 324 4.26 -12.71 -14.48
N ASN A 325 2.97 -12.82 -14.82
CA ASN A 325 2.41 -12.17 -16.00
C ASN A 325 2.57 -10.64 -15.92
N THR A 326 2.35 -10.07 -14.74
CA THR A 326 2.54 -8.62 -14.52
C THR A 326 4.01 -8.25 -14.62
N LYS A 327 4.92 -9.05 -14.04
CA LYS A 327 6.36 -8.85 -14.14
C LYS A 327 6.81 -8.84 -15.61
N ALA A 328 6.39 -9.82 -16.39
CA ALA A 328 6.70 -9.88 -17.81
C ALA A 328 6.17 -8.64 -18.59
N ALA A 329 4.98 -8.16 -18.25
CA ALA A 329 4.41 -6.95 -18.85
C ALA A 329 5.20 -5.69 -18.44
N TYR A 330 5.58 -5.57 -17.16
CA TYR A 330 6.40 -4.48 -16.64
C TYR A 330 7.78 -4.45 -17.29
N ASP A 331 8.50 -5.57 -17.31
CA ASP A 331 9.82 -5.71 -17.93
C ASP A 331 9.79 -5.36 -19.42
N LYS A 332 8.74 -5.79 -20.14
CA LYS A 332 8.54 -5.45 -21.54
C LYS A 332 8.27 -3.95 -21.74
N LEU A 333 7.50 -3.33 -20.85
CA LEU A 333 7.24 -1.88 -20.89
C LEU A 333 8.55 -1.10 -20.67
N ILE A 334 9.32 -1.44 -19.64
CA ILE A 334 10.62 -0.83 -19.35
C ILE A 334 11.58 -1.00 -20.53
N THR A 335 11.64 -2.20 -21.14
CA THR A 335 12.49 -2.46 -22.32
C THR A 335 12.12 -1.58 -23.52
N ARG A 336 10.84 -1.37 -23.75
CA ARG A 336 10.36 -0.51 -24.85
C ARG A 336 10.70 0.95 -24.60
N ILE A 337 10.56 1.42 -23.35
CA ILE A 337 10.93 2.80 -22.96
C ILE A 337 12.46 2.99 -23.03
N ALA A 338 13.23 1.99 -22.63
CA ALA A 338 14.69 2.01 -22.76
C ALA A 338 15.19 2.10 -24.21
N GLY A 339 14.39 1.66 -25.17
CA GLY A 339 14.67 1.80 -26.62
C GLY A 339 14.37 3.18 -27.21
N LEU A 340 13.75 4.11 -26.46
CA LEU A 340 13.48 5.46 -26.94
C LEU A 340 14.74 6.32 -26.88
N ASN A 341 15.00 7.08 -27.95
CA ASN A 341 16.22 7.93 -28.11
C ASN A 341 15.82 9.42 -28.06
N GLY A 342 15.26 9.85 -26.92
CA GLY A 342 14.97 11.26 -26.70
C GLY A 342 16.23 12.07 -26.37
N ASP A 343 16.27 13.29 -26.85
CA ASP A 343 17.32 14.26 -26.53
C ASP A 343 16.73 15.64 -26.24
N ALA A 344 17.48 16.48 -25.52
CA ALA A 344 17.02 17.80 -25.11
C ALA A 344 16.94 18.83 -26.27
N ALA A 345 17.54 18.54 -27.41
CA ALA A 345 17.53 19.43 -28.58
C ALA A 345 16.26 19.20 -29.45
N THR A 346 15.64 18.04 -29.34
CA THR A 346 14.43 17.70 -30.07
C THR A 346 13.21 18.38 -29.42
N PRO A 347 12.48 19.27 -30.11
CA PRO A 347 11.34 19.97 -29.54
C PRO A 347 10.20 18.99 -29.21
N VAL A 348 9.52 19.26 -28.10
CA VAL A 348 8.33 18.51 -27.68
C VAL A 348 7.16 18.86 -28.59
N ASP A 349 6.42 17.85 -29.02
CA ASP A 349 5.16 18.01 -29.76
C ASP A 349 4.01 18.25 -28.77
N GLU A 350 3.72 19.54 -28.51
CA GLU A 350 2.70 19.96 -27.54
C GLU A 350 1.29 19.47 -27.91
N THR A 351 0.99 19.27 -29.20
CA THR A 351 -0.29 18.73 -29.65
C THR A 351 -0.44 17.26 -29.22
N ALA A 352 0.60 16.48 -29.45
CA ALA A 352 0.64 15.07 -29.01
C ALA A 352 0.54 14.97 -27.47
N VAL A 353 1.26 15.83 -26.74
CA VAL A 353 1.17 15.87 -25.25
C VAL A 353 -0.26 16.15 -24.82
N ALA A 354 -0.91 17.18 -25.38
CA ALA A 354 -2.27 17.54 -25.01
C ALA A 354 -3.29 16.42 -25.28
N GLU A 355 -3.18 15.76 -26.44
CA GLU A 355 -4.07 14.64 -26.79
C GLU A 355 -3.89 13.43 -25.87
N LEU A 356 -2.64 13.04 -25.61
CA LEU A 356 -2.32 11.89 -24.75
C LEU A 356 -2.68 12.18 -23.29
N LYS A 357 -2.41 13.40 -22.81
CA LYS A 357 -2.80 13.85 -21.47
C LYS A 357 -4.31 13.82 -21.29
N LYS A 358 -5.07 14.27 -22.29
CA LYS A 358 -6.53 14.18 -22.28
C LYS A 358 -7.04 12.73 -22.18
N LYS A 359 -6.41 11.78 -22.86
CA LYS A 359 -6.77 10.35 -22.72
C LYS A 359 -6.47 9.85 -21.33
N PHE A 360 -5.32 10.20 -20.76
CA PHE A 360 -4.91 9.81 -19.43
C PHE A 360 -5.84 10.36 -18.36
N THR A 361 -6.13 11.66 -18.39
CA THR A 361 -7.05 12.29 -17.45
C THR A 361 -8.47 11.77 -17.58
N ASN A 362 -8.99 11.56 -18.81
CA ASN A 362 -10.31 10.96 -19.01
C ASN A 362 -10.44 9.57 -18.37
N ALA A 363 -9.37 8.77 -18.36
CA ALA A 363 -9.37 7.47 -17.70
C ALA A 363 -9.48 7.62 -16.18
N LEU A 364 -8.70 8.50 -15.57
CA LEU A 364 -8.68 8.70 -14.13
C LEU A 364 -9.88 9.55 -13.63
N ASP A 365 -10.38 10.45 -14.43
CA ASP A 365 -11.63 11.20 -14.15
C ASP A 365 -12.86 10.28 -14.06
N ASN A 366 -12.79 9.10 -14.65
CA ASN A 366 -13.85 8.10 -14.56
C ASN A 366 -13.60 7.14 -13.39
N ASP A 367 -13.66 7.67 -12.17
CA ASP A 367 -13.60 6.87 -10.93
C ASP A 367 -12.29 6.07 -10.81
N LEU A 368 -11.16 6.74 -11.10
CA LEU A 368 -9.81 6.16 -11.03
C LEU A 368 -9.68 4.84 -11.82
N ALA A 369 -10.08 4.82 -13.09
CA ALA A 369 -9.93 3.64 -13.94
C ALA A 369 -8.45 3.39 -14.32
N THR A 370 -7.63 2.99 -13.33
CA THR A 370 -6.17 2.82 -13.43
C THR A 370 -5.76 1.86 -14.53
N ALA A 371 -6.53 0.79 -14.75
CA ALA A 371 -6.27 -0.15 -15.86
C ALA A 371 -6.36 0.53 -17.24
N GLN A 372 -7.28 1.50 -17.39
CA GLN A 372 -7.38 2.29 -18.63
C GLN A 372 -6.21 3.28 -18.72
N ALA A 373 -5.83 3.92 -17.60
CA ALA A 373 -4.66 4.80 -17.54
C ALA A 373 -3.36 4.06 -17.91
N LEU A 374 -3.18 2.81 -17.46
CA LEU A 374 -2.06 1.96 -17.88
C LEU A 374 -2.08 1.68 -19.39
N THR A 375 -3.25 1.56 -20.02
CA THR A 375 -3.36 1.38 -21.45
C THR A 375 -2.84 2.59 -22.22
N VAL A 376 -3.02 3.80 -21.69
CA VAL A 376 -2.50 5.04 -22.30
C VAL A 376 -0.98 5.05 -22.40
N LEU A 377 -0.25 4.38 -21.50
CA LEU A 377 1.21 4.23 -21.62
C LEU A 377 1.60 3.52 -22.93
N TYR A 378 0.84 2.50 -23.31
CA TYR A 378 1.06 1.79 -24.56
C TYR A 378 0.63 2.63 -25.78
N ASP A 379 -0.38 3.49 -25.61
CA ASP A 379 -0.76 4.46 -26.66
C ASP A 379 0.35 5.47 -26.90
N VAL A 380 0.98 6.00 -25.82
CA VAL A 380 2.16 6.89 -25.92
C VAL A 380 3.26 6.24 -26.77
N LEU A 381 3.60 4.96 -26.48
CA LEU A 381 4.66 4.25 -27.19
C LEU A 381 4.37 4.03 -28.67
N LYS A 382 3.09 3.99 -29.06
CA LYS A 382 2.65 3.80 -30.46
C LYS A 382 2.32 5.11 -31.18
N TYR A 383 2.20 6.21 -30.42
CA TYR A 383 1.78 7.49 -31.00
C TYR A 383 2.81 7.99 -32.02
N PRO A 384 2.37 8.53 -33.21
CA PRO A 384 3.28 8.99 -34.26
C PRO A 384 3.91 10.35 -33.95
N THR A 385 4.79 10.38 -32.92
CA THR A 385 5.55 11.55 -32.50
C THR A 385 7.00 11.14 -32.17
N ASN A 386 7.86 12.13 -31.90
CA ASN A 386 9.26 11.89 -31.56
C ASN A 386 9.43 11.27 -30.16
N ASP A 387 10.58 10.65 -29.92
CA ASP A 387 10.86 9.92 -28.68
C ASP A 387 10.98 10.85 -27.46
N THR A 388 11.44 12.10 -27.63
CA THR A 388 11.47 13.12 -26.55
C THR A 388 10.06 13.37 -26.03
N THR A 389 9.08 13.59 -26.92
CA THR A 389 7.67 13.78 -26.55
C THR A 389 7.11 12.57 -25.81
N LYS A 390 7.42 11.34 -26.28
CA LYS A 390 6.98 10.12 -25.59
C LYS A 390 7.54 10.02 -24.19
N LEU A 391 8.83 10.32 -23.99
CA LEU A 391 9.46 10.30 -22.67
C LEU A 391 8.85 11.35 -21.74
N VAL A 392 8.54 12.56 -22.24
CA VAL A 392 7.85 13.60 -21.48
C VAL A 392 6.48 13.11 -21.01
N CYS A 393 5.67 12.54 -21.90
CA CYS A 393 4.35 12.00 -21.53
C CYS A 393 4.45 10.86 -20.51
N LEU A 394 5.40 9.92 -20.70
CA LEU A 394 5.60 8.81 -19.76
C LEU A 394 6.02 9.29 -18.39
N ALA A 395 6.93 10.26 -18.31
CA ALA A 395 7.36 10.85 -17.03
C ALA A 395 6.20 11.59 -16.35
N ASP A 396 5.41 12.38 -17.10
CA ASP A 396 4.25 13.12 -16.57
C ASP A 396 3.19 12.15 -15.99
N PHE A 397 2.81 11.12 -16.72
CA PHE A 397 1.79 10.15 -16.29
C PHE A 397 2.26 9.28 -15.13
N ASP A 398 3.55 8.99 -15.07
CA ASP A 398 4.15 8.20 -14.00
C ASP A 398 4.20 8.95 -12.66
N THR A 399 4.07 10.27 -12.65
CA THR A 399 3.87 11.03 -11.41
C THR A 399 2.62 10.60 -10.64
N VAL A 400 1.62 10.06 -11.34
CA VAL A 400 0.39 9.49 -10.77
C VAL A 400 0.51 7.98 -10.57
N LEU A 401 0.98 7.24 -11.60
CA LEU A 401 1.04 5.79 -11.55
C LEU A 401 2.13 5.27 -10.60
N GLY A 402 3.25 5.99 -10.49
CA GLY A 402 4.32 5.70 -9.54
C GLY A 402 5.06 4.40 -9.82
N LEU A 403 5.28 4.07 -11.08
CA LEU A 403 5.95 2.85 -11.54
C LEU A 403 7.45 3.04 -11.82
N ASN A 404 7.98 4.26 -11.65
CA ASN A 404 9.38 4.67 -11.93
C ASN A 404 9.84 4.29 -13.34
N LEU A 405 8.97 4.49 -14.34
CA LEU A 405 9.13 3.98 -15.71
C LEU A 405 10.40 4.51 -16.39
N VAL A 406 10.63 5.81 -16.32
CA VAL A 406 11.75 6.48 -17.01
C VAL A 406 13.07 6.17 -16.30
N GLU A 407 13.07 6.16 -14.97
CA GLU A 407 14.22 5.82 -14.13
C GLU A 407 14.67 4.37 -14.36
N LYS A 408 13.73 3.43 -14.29
CA LYS A 408 13.98 1.99 -14.55
C LYS A 408 14.45 1.74 -15.99
N ALA A 409 13.89 2.47 -16.96
CA ALA A 409 14.37 2.41 -18.34
C ALA A 409 15.80 2.95 -18.49
N ALA A 410 16.16 4.00 -17.74
CA ALA A 410 17.53 4.53 -17.73
C ALA A 410 18.52 3.57 -17.05
N GLU A 411 18.11 2.92 -15.95
CA GLU A 411 18.89 1.85 -15.30
C GLU A 411 19.15 0.70 -16.27
N LYS A 412 18.10 0.24 -16.96
CA LYS A 412 18.23 -0.82 -17.96
C LYS A 412 19.14 -0.43 -19.10
N ARG A 413 19.05 0.78 -19.66
CA ARG A 413 19.97 1.25 -20.72
C ARG A 413 21.43 1.20 -20.27
N ARG A 414 21.72 1.62 -19.02
CA ARG A 414 23.07 1.55 -18.45
C ARG A 414 23.55 0.10 -18.36
N ALA A 415 22.75 -0.77 -17.76
CA ALA A 415 23.09 -2.19 -17.65
C ALA A 415 23.34 -2.86 -19.01
N ASP A 416 22.49 -2.57 -20.02
CA ASP A 416 22.65 -3.10 -21.38
C ASP A 416 23.93 -2.55 -22.07
N ALA A 417 24.30 -1.28 -21.82
CA ALA A 417 25.54 -0.68 -22.32
C ALA A 417 26.77 -1.31 -21.67
N ASP A 418 26.74 -1.49 -20.35
CA ASP A 418 27.84 -2.12 -19.59
C ASP A 418 28.04 -3.57 -20.05
N ALA A 419 26.96 -4.34 -20.23
CA ALA A 419 27.02 -5.70 -20.76
C ALA A 419 27.62 -5.75 -22.18
N LYS A 420 27.27 -4.79 -23.06
CA LYS A 420 27.85 -4.67 -24.40
C LYS A 420 29.34 -4.30 -24.35
N ALA A 421 29.73 -3.40 -23.46
CA ALA A 421 31.11 -3.01 -23.27
C ALA A 421 31.96 -4.20 -22.77
N ALA A 422 31.42 -4.95 -21.78
CA ALA A 422 32.06 -6.17 -21.28
C ALA A 422 32.19 -7.25 -22.39
N ALA A 423 31.14 -7.47 -23.20
CA ALA A 423 31.19 -8.39 -24.31
C ALA A 423 32.17 -7.95 -25.41
N SER A 424 32.31 -6.63 -25.67
CA SER A 424 33.27 -6.10 -26.64
C SER A 424 34.72 -6.18 -26.11
N SER A 425 34.93 -5.99 -24.83
CA SER A 425 36.27 -6.14 -24.21
C SER A 425 36.73 -7.60 -24.18
N SER A 426 35.81 -8.55 -24.07
CA SER A 426 36.07 -10.00 -24.14
C SER A 426 36.37 -10.49 -25.58
N GLY A 427 36.36 -9.59 -26.58
CA GLY A 427 36.69 -9.97 -27.98
C GLY A 427 35.66 -10.91 -28.61
N GLY A 428 34.43 -10.88 -28.19
CA GLY A 428 33.38 -11.79 -28.66
C GLY A 428 33.44 -13.20 -28.04
N PHE A 429 34.24 -13.40 -26.99
CA PHE A 429 34.34 -14.64 -26.28
C PHE A 429 33.16 -14.84 -25.34
N THR A 430 32.36 -15.85 -25.60
CA THR A 430 31.19 -16.19 -24.77
C THR A 430 31.52 -17.26 -23.73
N ILE A 431 31.08 -17.04 -22.49
CA ILE A 431 31.22 -18.01 -21.41
C ILE A 431 29.80 -18.55 -21.09
N GLN A 432 29.67 -19.88 -21.09
CA GLN A 432 28.49 -20.57 -20.62
C GLN A 432 28.88 -21.43 -19.41
N GLY A 433 28.24 -21.16 -18.26
CA GLY A 433 28.53 -21.86 -17.02
C GLY A 433 27.38 -21.71 -16.02
N GLU A 434 27.60 -22.19 -14.80
CA GLU A 434 26.58 -22.21 -13.74
C GLU A 434 26.40 -20.86 -13.01
N GLY A 435 26.92 -19.75 -13.57
CA GLY A 435 26.69 -18.38 -13.05
C GLY A 435 27.58 -18.00 -11.86
N ASP A 436 28.81 -18.55 -11.78
CA ASP A 436 29.79 -18.17 -10.78
C ASP A 436 30.75 -17.10 -11.36
N PRO A 437 30.69 -15.83 -10.91
CA PRO A 437 31.46 -14.72 -11.48
C PRO A 437 32.96 -14.90 -11.34
N ASP A 438 33.45 -15.57 -10.29
CA ASP A 438 34.86 -15.79 -10.04
C ASP A 438 35.44 -16.84 -11.03
N VAL A 439 34.65 -17.89 -11.29
CA VAL A 439 34.97 -18.91 -12.29
C VAL A 439 34.96 -18.30 -13.70
N ASP A 440 33.95 -17.51 -14.02
CA ASP A 440 33.81 -16.82 -15.31
C ASP A 440 35.03 -15.89 -15.55
N ALA A 441 35.48 -15.15 -14.53
CA ALA A 441 36.66 -14.30 -14.60
C ALA A 441 37.95 -15.12 -14.88
N MET A 442 38.10 -16.30 -14.27
CA MET A 442 39.23 -17.19 -14.51
C MET A 442 39.20 -17.79 -15.93
N VAL A 443 38.02 -18.19 -16.42
CA VAL A 443 37.82 -18.68 -17.79
C VAL A 443 38.16 -17.59 -18.81
N LEU A 444 37.79 -16.33 -18.56
CA LEU A 444 38.13 -15.19 -19.41
C LEU A 444 39.62 -14.94 -19.44
N ARG A 445 40.31 -14.89 -18.28
CA ARG A 445 41.74 -14.74 -18.18
C ARG A 445 42.50 -15.85 -18.93
N ARG A 446 42.02 -17.09 -18.86
CA ARG A 446 42.57 -18.20 -19.65
C ARG A 446 42.44 -17.95 -21.16
N ALA A 447 41.28 -17.45 -21.61
CA ALA A 447 41.05 -17.12 -23.01
C ALA A 447 41.99 -16.00 -23.51
N GLU A 448 42.19 -14.97 -22.70
CA GLU A 448 43.13 -13.87 -22.98
C GLU A 448 44.56 -14.37 -23.05
N ALA A 449 45.00 -15.23 -22.13
CA ALA A 449 46.32 -15.86 -22.17
C ALA A 449 46.51 -16.67 -23.45
N LYS A 450 45.52 -17.44 -23.89
CA LYS A 450 45.56 -18.15 -25.18
C LYS A 450 45.67 -17.19 -26.36
N LYS A 451 44.91 -16.10 -26.37
CA LYS A 451 44.95 -15.07 -27.42
C LYS A 451 46.32 -14.40 -27.51
N ALA A 452 46.94 -14.17 -26.35
CA ALA A 452 48.30 -13.64 -26.23
C ALA A 452 49.40 -14.68 -26.50
N LYS A 453 49.05 -15.93 -26.88
CA LYS A 453 49.96 -17.07 -27.08
C LYS A 453 50.78 -17.44 -25.82
N ASN A 454 50.29 -17.02 -24.64
CA ASN A 454 50.89 -17.41 -23.35
C ASN A 454 50.22 -18.74 -22.88
N PHE A 455 50.63 -19.83 -23.51
CA PHE A 455 50.06 -21.15 -23.25
C PHE A 455 50.37 -21.66 -21.84
N ALA A 456 51.57 -21.30 -21.28
CA ALA A 456 51.91 -21.68 -19.92
C ALA A 456 50.95 -21.12 -18.87
N GLU A 457 50.53 -19.87 -18.98
CA GLU A 457 49.55 -19.24 -18.10
C GLU A 457 48.13 -19.82 -18.34
N ALA A 458 47.76 -20.07 -19.58
CA ALA A 458 46.48 -20.68 -19.91
C ALA A 458 46.34 -22.10 -19.31
N ASP A 459 47.39 -22.89 -19.35
CA ASP A 459 47.42 -24.23 -18.76
C ASP A 459 47.43 -24.18 -17.23
N ARG A 460 48.16 -23.24 -16.62
CA ARG A 460 48.12 -22.99 -15.18
C ARG A 460 46.71 -22.72 -14.69
N ILE A 461 46.00 -21.81 -15.34
CA ILE A 461 44.60 -21.45 -14.98
C ILE A 461 43.66 -22.66 -15.16
N ARG A 462 43.89 -23.49 -16.19
CA ARG A 462 43.11 -24.69 -16.42
C ARG A 462 43.30 -25.72 -15.29
N GLU A 463 44.53 -25.94 -14.85
CA GLU A 463 44.81 -26.85 -13.73
C GLU A 463 44.27 -26.31 -12.40
N GLU A 464 44.30 -25.00 -12.20
CA GLU A 464 43.72 -24.35 -11.02
C GLU A 464 42.21 -24.53 -10.96
N LEU A 465 41.50 -24.36 -12.07
CA LEU A 465 40.04 -24.59 -12.17
C LEU A 465 39.70 -26.08 -12.01
N LYS A 466 40.51 -26.97 -12.59
CA LYS A 466 40.37 -28.41 -12.41
C LYS A 466 40.53 -28.85 -10.96
N ALA A 467 41.50 -28.24 -10.24
CA ALA A 467 41.71 -28.50 -8.81
C ALA A 467 40.51 -28.06 -7.95
N GLN A 468 39.67 -27.11 -8.45
CA GLN A 468 38.43 -26.66 -7.84
C GLN A 468 37.20 -27.48 -8.30
N GLY A 469 37.42 -28.58 -9.04
CA GLY A 469 36.36 -29.42 -9.56
C GLY A 469 35.60 -28.81 -10.75
N ILE A 470 36.24 -27.93 -11.53
CA ILE A 470 35.62 -27.24 -12.65
C ILE A 470 36.23 -27.77 -13.97
N GLU A 471 35.37 -28.32 -14.82
CA GLU A 471 35.70 -28.76 -16.17
C GLU A 471 35.40 -27.67 -17.18
N ILE A 472 36.38 -27.33 -18.04
CA ILE A 472 36.23 -26.33 -19.12
C ILE A 472 36.32 -27.02 -20.46
N THR A 473 35.38 -26.70 -21.35
CA THR A 473 35.41 -27.10 -22.76
C THR A 473 35.44 -25.86 -23.64
N ASP A 474 36.43 -25.74 -24.50
CA ASP A 474 36.51 -24.68 -25.50
C ASP A 474 35.49 -24.94 -26.62
N VAL A 475 34.72 -23.93 -27.00
CA VAL A 475 33.73 -23.96 -28.10
C VAL A 475 34.04 -22.86 -29.10
N SER A 476 33.46 -22.91 -30.30
CA SER A 476 33.64 -21.86 -31.29
C SER A 476 33.19 -20.50 -30.73
N GLY A 477 34.13 -19.58 -30.54
CA GLY A 477 33.85 -18.24 -29.99
C GLY A 477 33.66 -18.17 -28.49
N GLY A 478 34.02 -19.21 -27.70
CA GLY A 478 33.83 -19.17 -26.26
C GLY A 478 34.36 -20.36 -25.49
N ALA A 479 33.88 -20.53 -24.25
CA ALA A 479 34.10 -21.70 -23.44
C ALA A 479 32.82 -22.04 -22.64
N VAL A 480 32.64 -23.34 -22.41
CA VAL A 480 31.61 -23.86 -21.52
C VAL A 480 32.32 -24.46 -20.30
N TRP A 481 31.82 -24.16 -19.10
CA TRP A 481 32.34 -24.80 -17.89
C TRP A 481 31.20 -25.38 -17.06
N LYS A 482 31.49 -26.42 -16.31
CA LYS A 482 30.58 -27.08 -15.36
C LYS A 482 31.37 -27.55 -14.13
N ARG A 483 30.72 -27.69 -13.01
CA ARG A 483 31.28 -28.35 -11.83
C ARG A 483 31.20 -29.87 -12.02
N ALA A 484 32.28 -30.59 -11.69
CA ALA A 484 32.40 -32.04 -11.85
C ALA A 484 31.60 -32.79 -10.75
#